data_f12351efca39a1196869b3c06fe51c24
#
_entry.id   f12351efca39a1196869b3c06fe51c24
#
_cell.length_a   1.000
_cell.length_b   1.000
_cell.length_c   1.000
_cell.angle_alpha   90.00
_cell.angle_beta   90.00
_cell.angle_gamma   90.00
#
_symmetry.space_group_name_H-M   'P 1'
#
loop_
_entity.id
_entity.type
_entity.pdbx_description
1 polymer ?
#
loop_
_entity_poly.entity_id
_entity_poly.type
_entity_poly.pdbx_seq_one_letter_code
_entity_poly.pdbx_strand_id
1 'polypeptide(L)'
;MQLLFRLAADLTVVCHMAYALFILVGQMAIILGAWRGWVWVRGRRFRLLHLAAILIVVVESLLGVVCPLTTLEKWLRTQAGQASYQGDFLARWIHDLLFVEASSVVLTGCYVAFGLGVALAMWFVPPELRSVRSELQN
;
A
#
# COMPACT_ATOMS: atom_id res chain seq x y z
N MET A 1 -4.93 -18.21 -25.28
CA MET A 1 -5.17 -16.78 -24.98
C MET A 1 -5.82 -16.58 -23.62
N GLN A 2 -6.97 -17.20 -23.32
CA GLN A 2 -7.64 -17.05 -22.01
C GLN A 2 -6.77 -17.41 -20.79
N LEU A 3 -5.93 -18.47 -20.90
CA LEU A 3 -5.01 -18.85 -19.82
C LEU A 3 -4.00 -17.75 -19.49
N LEU A 4 -3.46 -17.09 -20.50
CA LEU A 4 -2.51 -15.98 -20.29
C LEU A 4 -3.17 -14.80 -19.56
N PHE A 5 -4.41 -14.45 -19.91
CA PHE A 5 -5.16 -13.40 -19.21
C PHE A 5 -5.46 -13.78 -17.76
N ARG A 6 -5.76 -15.05 -17.46
CA ARG A 6 -5.95 -15.54 -16.08
C ARG A 6 -4.66 -15.40 -15.27
N LEU A 7 -3.54 -15.88 -15.80
CA LEU A 7 -2.24 -15.78 -15.12
C LEU A 7 -1.83 -14.33 -14.90
N ALA A 8 -2.06 -13.45 -15.88
CA ALA A 8 -1.79 -12.02 -15.73
C ALA A 8 -2.70 -11.37 -14.67
N ALA A 9 -3.98 -11.75 -14.60
CA ALA A 9 -4.88 -11.27 -13.55
C ALA A 9 -4.42 -11.72 -12.16
N ASP A 10 -4.05 -12.98 -12.00
CA ASP A 10 -3.57 -13.53 -10.73
C ASP A 10 -2.24 -12.89 -10.31
N LEU A 11 -1.33 -12.63 -11.26
CA LEU A 11 -0.11 -11.88 -11.00
C LEU A 11 -0.41 -10.44 -10.53
N THR A 12 -1.41 -9.78 -11.14
CA THR A 12 -1.83 -8.44 -10.72
C THR A 12 -2.36 -8.45 -9.29
N VAL A 13 -3.12 -9.48 -8.89
CA VAL A 13 -3.58 -9.67 -7.49
C VAL A 13 -2.38 -9.82 -6.55
N VAL A 14 -1.39 -10.65 -6.91
CA VAL A 14 -0.19 -10.85 -6.10
C VAL A 14 0.59 -9.54 -5.95
N CYS A 15 0.77 -8.78 -7.03
CA CYS A 15 1.41 -7.46 -6.97
C CYS A 15 0.65 -6.48 -6.10
N HIS A 16 -0.68 -6.46 -6.20
CA HIS A 16 -1.52 -5.59 -5.38
C HIS A 16 -1.45 -5.97 -3.89
N MET A 17 -1.49 -7.27 -3.59
CA MET A 17 -1.31 -7.76 -2.22
C MET A 17 0.07 -7.40 -1.67
N ALA A 18 1.14 -7.58 -2.46
CA ALA A 18 2.50 -7.18 -2.07
C ALA A 18 2.60 -5.67 -1.79
N TYR A 19 1.92 -4.86 -2.61
CA TYR A 19 1.83 -3.41 -2.41
C TYR A 19 1.11 -3.05 -1.09
N ALA A 20 -0.04 -3.66 -0.82
CA ALA A 20 -0.78 -3.44 0.42
C ALA A 20 0.04 -3.89 1.64
N LEU A 21 0.67 -5.07 1.58
CA LEU A 21 1.56 -5.57 2.63
C LEU A 21 2.78 -4.66 2.83
N PHE A 22 3.37 -4.15 1.77
CA PHE A 22 4.48 -3.19 1.87
C PHE A 22 4.07 -1.95 2.68
N ILE A 23 2.86 -1.42 2.46
CA ILE A 23 2.35 -0.26 3.22
C ILE A 23 2.12 -0.64 4.68
N LEU A 24 1.42 -1.73 4.97
CA LEU A 24 1.07 -2.11 6.34
C LEU A 24 2.28 -2.57 7.14
N VAL A 25 3.03 -3.54 6.61
CA VAL A 25 4.23 -4.11 7.26
C VAL A 25 5.34 -3.05 7.34
N GLY A 26 5.46 -2.21 6.31
CA GLY A 26 6.40 -1.09 6.29
C GLY A 26 6.15 -0.12 7.44
N GLN A 27 4.90 0.25 7.70
CA GLN A 27 4.56 1.12 8.85
C GLN A 27 4.84 0.45 10.18
N MET A 28 4.50 -0.83 10.33
CA MET A 28 4.84 -1.59 11.54
C MET A 28 6.35 -1.68 11.75
N ALA A 29 7.12 -1.93 10.69
CA ALA A 29 8.58 -1.95 10.76
C ALA A 29 9.18 -0.59 11.14
N ILE A 30 8.60 0.53 10.67
CA ILE A 30 9.02 1.87 11.04
C ILE A 30 8.79 2.12 12.54
N ILE A 31 7.61 1.78 13.05
CA ILE A 31 7.28 1.97 14.48
C ILE A 31 8.16 1.09 15.37
N LEU A 32 8.23 -0.21 15.09
CA LEU A 32 9.03 -1.16 15.87
C LEU A 32 10.53 -0.87 15.74
N GLY A 33 10.98 -0.50 14.54
CA GLY A 33 12.37 -0.17 14.28
C GLY A 33 12.82 1.12 14.93
N ALA A 34 11.91 2.10 15.10
CA ALA A 34 12.17 3.29 15.88
C ALA A 34 12.45 2.94 17.37
N TRP A 35 11.67 2.00 17.94
CA TRP A 35 11.87 1.51 19.32
C TRP A 35 13.14 0.67 19.48
N ARG A 36 13.45 -0.17 18.47
CA ARG A 36 14.59 -1.10 18.52
C ARG A 36 15.89 -0.52 17.95
N GLY A 37 15.87 0.72 17.48
CA GLY A 37 17.05 1.37 16.90
C GLY A 37 17.51 0.81 15.55
N TRP A 38 16.58 0.24 14.75
CA TRP A 38 16.93 -0.30 13.44
C TRP A 38 17.29 0.81 12.45
N VAL A 39 18.55 0.83 12.03
CA VAL A 39 19.09 1.89 11.13
C VAL A 39 18.42 1.84 9.74
N TRP A 40 18.10 0.66 9.20
CA TRP A 40 17.56 0.51 7.85
C TRP A 40 16.16 1.15 7.68
N VAL A 41 15.32 1.15 8.75
CA VAL A 41 13.98 1.78 8.70
C VAL A 41 14.05 3.32 8.63
N ARG A 42 15.20 3.91 8.98
CA ARG A 42 15.49 5.34 8.83
C ARG A 42 16.06 5.68 7.45
N GLY A 43 16.31 4.68 6.61
CA GLY A 43 16.81 4.85 5.25
C GLY A 43 15.90 5.76 4.42
N ARG A 44 16.44 6.87 3.88
CA ARG A 44 15.68 7.87 3.14
C ARG A 44 14.88 7.29 1.98
N ARG A 45 15.47 6.36 1.21
CA ARG A 45 14.79 5.72 0.07
C ARG A 45 13.56 4.93 0.51
N PHE A 46 13.71 4.10 1.54
CA PHE A 46 12.61 3.30 2.09
C PHE A 46 11.47 4.20 2.59
N ARG A 47 11.80 5.24 3.36
CA ARG A 47 10.82 6.18 3.93
C ARG A 47 10.06 6.97 2.86
N LEU A 48 10.76 7.45 1.82
CA LEU A 48 10.14 8.19 0.72
C LEU A 48 9.26 7.28 -0.13
N LEU A 49 9.71 6.07 -0.46
CA LEU A 49 8.90 5.09 -1.19
C LEU A 49 7.65 4.69 -0.42
N HIS A 50 7.78 4.46 0.89
CA HIS A 50 6.65 4.13 1.75
C HIS A 50 5.63 5.28 1.84
N LEU A 51 6.11 6.52 2.03
CA LEU A 51 5.24 7.70 2.03
C LEU A 51 4.55 7.90 0.68
N ALA A 52 5.28 7.78 -0.43
CA ALA A 52 4.70 7.90 -1.77
C ALA A 52 3.63 6.83 -2.01
N ALA A 53 3.87 5.59 -1.59
CA ALA A 53 2.91 4.50 -1.73
C ALA A 53 1.58 4.82 -1.02
N ILE A 54 1.62 5.23 0.25
CA ILE A 54 0.36 5.54 0.96
C ILE A 54 -0.30 6.82 0.41
N LEU A 55 0.46 7.82 -0.02
CA LEU A 55 -0.11 9.03 -0.61
C LEU A 55 -0.90 8.73 -1.88
N ILE A 56 -0.43 7.81 -2.73
CA ILE A 56 -1.18 7.36 -3.91
C ILE A 56 -2.54 6.81 -3.49
N VAL A 57 -2.58 5.89 -2.51
CA VAL A 57 -3.83 5.30 -2.02
C VAL A 57 -4.79 6.36 -1.44
N VAL A 58 -4.27 7.30 -0.66
CA VAL A 58 -5.07 8.38 -0.06
C VAL A 58 -5.66 9.26 -1.17
N VAL A 59 -4.86 9.67 -2.16
CA VAL A 59 -5.32 10.52 -3.26
C VAL A 59 -6.37 9.80 -4.11
N GLU A 60 -6.13 8.54 -4.50
CA GLU A 60 -7.10 7.73 -5.25
C GLU A 60 -8.43 7.62 -4.49
N SER A 61 -8.37 7.37 -3.18
CA SER A 61 -9.55 7.23 -2.34
C SER A 61 -10.33 8.53 -2.17
N LEU A 62 -9.63 9.67 -2.01
CA LEU A 62 -10.26 11.00 -1.90
C LEU A 62 -10.91 11.43 -3.23
N LEU A 63 -10.32 11.06 -4.35
CA LEU A 63 -10.87 11.34 -5.69
C LEU A 63 -11.98 10.35 -6.08
N GLY A 64 -12.23 9.32 -5.29
CA GLY A 64 -13.19 8.25 -5.61
C GLY A 64 -12.76 7.41 -6.82
N VAL A 65 -11.46 7.38 -7.13
CA VAL A 65 -10.90 6.64 -8.26
C VAL A 65 -10.50 5.24 -7.78
N VAL A 66 -10.94 4.23 -8.51
CA VAL A 66 -10.52 2.85 -8.26
C VAL A 66 -9.05 2.68 -8.62
N CYS A 67 -8.29 2.04 -7.75
CA CYS A 67 -6.85 1.78 -7.97
C CYS A 67 -6.59 1.19 -9.36
N PRO A 68 -5.59 1.69 -10.11
CA PRO A 68 -5.24 1.18 -11.43
C PRO A 68 -4.95 -0.31 -11.47
N LEU A 69 -4.36 -0.88 -10.42
CA LEU A 69 -4.13 -2.33 -10.32
C LEU A 69 -5.43 -3.11 -10.24
N THR A 70 -6.43 -2.61 -9.50
CA THR A 70 -7.77 -3.21 -9.43
C THR A 70 -8.47 -3.13 -10.79
N THR A 71 -8.36 -2.00 -11.47
CA THR A 71 -8.94 -1.81 -12.81
C THR A 71 -8.30 -2.75 -13.83
N LEU A 72 -6.98 -2.89 -13.79
CA LEU A 72 -6.22 -3.81 -14.65
C LEU A 72 -6.62 -5.26 -14.39
N GLU A 73 -6.69 -5.68 -13.13
CA GLU A 73 -7.14 -7.04 -12.76
C GLU A 73 -8.53 -7.34 -13.32
N LYS A 74 -9.50 -6.44 -13.10
CA LYS A 74 -10.87 -6.60 -13.58
C LYS A 74 -10.92 -6.73 -15.10
N TRP A 75 -10.18 -5.92 -15.82
CA TRP A 75 -10.06 -5.98 -17.26
C TRP A 75 -9.48 -7.32 -17.73
N LEU A 76 -8.40 -7.79 -17.13
CA LEU A 76 -7.76 -9.06 -17.44
C LEU A 76 -8.72 -10.26 -17.20
N ARG A 77 -9.47 -10.23 -16.09
CA ARG A 77 -10.48 -11.26 -15.79
C ARG A 77 -11.60 -11.28 -16.83
N THR A 78 -12.06 -10.12 -17.25
CA THR A 78 -13.06 -10.01 -18.32
C THR A 78 -12.55 -10.63 -19.63
N GLN A 79 -11.30 -10.33 -20.02
CA GLN A 79 -10.67 -10.93 -21.22
C GLN A 79 -10.48 -12.46 -21.08
N ALA A 80 -10.36 -12.95 -19.86
CA ALA A 80 -10.28 -14.37 -19.56
C ALA A 80 -11.66 -15.08 -19.53
N GLY A 81 -12.76 -14.35 -19.76
CA GLY A 81 -14.13 -14.88 -19.65
C GLY A 81 -14.55 -15.17 -18.22
N GLN A 82 -13.90 -14.55 -17.23
CA GLN A 82 -14.27 -14.68 -15.81
C GLN A 82 -15.22 -13.55 -15.40
N ALA A 83 -16.09 -13.83 -14.40
CA ALA A 83 -16.92 -12.79 -13.81
C ALA A 83 -16.05 -11.74 -13.08
N SER A 84 -16.32 -10.47 -13.37
CA SER A 84 -15.69 -9.36 -12.65
C SER A 84 -16.50 -9.01 -11.40
N TYR A 85 -15.84 -8.57 -10.34
CA TYR A 85 -16.49 -8.14 -9.09
C TYR A 85 -16.65 -6.62 -9.04
N GLN A 86 -17.59 -6.15 -8.20
CA GLN A 86 -17.82 -4.73 -7.93
C GLN A 86 -16.98 -4.28 -6.74
N GLY A 87 -16.65 -2.97 -6.71
CA GLY A 87 -15.94 -2.34 -5.59
C GLY A 87 -14.41 -2.43 -5.64
N ASP A 88 -13.79 -2.02 -4.54
CA ASP A 88 -12.35 -1.98 -4.37
C ASP A 88 -11.77 -3.32 -3.93
N PHE A 89 -10.50 -3.54 -4.25
CA PHE A 89 -9.76 -4.76 -3.90
C PHE A 89 -9.78 -5.04 -2.39
N LEU A 90 -9.48 -4.04 -1.58
CA LEU A 90 -9.44 -4.20 -0.12
C LEU A 90 -10.82 -4.38 0.49
N ALA A 91 -11.85 -3.69 -0.04
CA ALA A 91 -13.23 -3.87 0.39
C ALA A 91 -13.68 -5.32 0.22
N ARG A 92 -13.34 -5.93 -0.92
CA ARG A 92 -13.62 -7.34 -1.19
C ARG A 92 -12.90 -8.27 -0.20
N TRP A 93 -11.61 -8.05 0.04
CA TRP A 93 -10.85 -8.85 0.99
C TRP A 93 -11.39 -8.75 2.41
N ILE A 94 -11.78 -7.55 2.84
CA ILE A 94 -12.42 -7.34 4.14
C ILE A 94 -13.77 -8.07 4.20
N HIS A 95 -14.59 -7.95 3.14
CA HIS A 95 -15.85 -8.66 3.04
C HIS A 95 -15.64 -10.18 3.10
N ASP A 96 -14.73 -10.74 2.29
CA ASP A 96 -14.49 -12.19 2.21
C ASP A 96 -13.90 -12.76 3.49
N LEU A 97 -13.14 -11.95 4.26
CA LEU A 97 -12.50 -12.39 5.51
C LEU A 97 -13.37 -12.16 6.75
N LEU A 98 -14.07 -11.03 6.83
CA LEU A 98 -14.81 -10.60 8.02
C LEU A 98 -16.33 -10.62 7.82
N PHE A 99 -16.82 -10.91 6.62
CA PHE A 99 -18.24 -10.85 6.25
C PHE A 99 -18.88 -9.47 6.51
N VAL A 100 -18.09 -8.39 6.47
CA VAL A 100 -18.51 -7.01 6.72
C VAL A 100 -18.43 -6.22 5.43
N GLU A 101 -19.55 -5.56 5.07
CA GLU A 101 -19.57 -4.59 3.98
C GLU A 101 -18.99 -3.26 4.44
N ALA A 102 -17.72 -3.01 4.09
CA ALA A 102 -17.09 -1.73 4.37
C ALA A 102 -17.57 -0.67 3.34
N SER A 103 -18.25 0.37 3.81
CA SER A 103 -18.63 1.48 2.93
C SER A 103 -17.39 2.23 2.43
N SER A 104 -17.47 2.82 1.23
CA SER A 104 -16.37 3.60 0.65
C SER A 104 -15.94 4.77 1.56
N VAL A 105 -16.87 5.38 2.28
CA VAL A 105 -16.59 6.47 3.23
C VAL A 105 -15.74 5.99 4.40
N VAL A 106 -16.05 4.81 4.97
CA VAL A 106 -15.26 4.21 6.07
C VAL A 106 -13.86 3.85 5.59
N LEU A 107 -13.74 3.25 4.41
CA LEU A 107 -12.43 2.90 3.83
C LEU A 107 -11.59 4.15 3.57
N THR A 108 -12.16 5.19 2.96
CA THR A 108 -11.47 6.48 2.75
C THR A 108 -11.01 7.07 4.07
N GLY A 109 -11.86 7.07 5.10
CA GLY A 109 -11.49 7.53 6.43
C GLY A 109 -10.31 6.76 7.03
N CYS A 110 -10.29 5.43 6.88
CA CYS A 110 -9.19 4.58 7.32
C CYS A 110 -7.89 4.88 6.55
N TYR A 111 -7.95 5.07 5.23
CA TYR A 111 -6.77 5.40 4.43
C TYR A 111 -6.19 6.77 4.79
N VAL A 112 -7.04 7.78 4.98
CA VAL A 112 -6.62 9.13 5.41
C VAL A 112 -6.00 9.08 6.80
N ALA A 113 -6.64 8.42 7.77
CA ALA A 113 -6.12 8.28 9.12
C ALA A 113 -4.77 7.55 9.14
N PHE A 114 -4.64 6.49 8.34
CA PHE A 114 -3.38 5.75 8.21
C PHE A 114 -2.30 6.61 7.55
N GLY A 115 -2.64 7.35 6.49
CA GLY A 115 -1.73 8.27 5.81
C GLY A 115 -1.22 9.38 6.72
N LEU A 116 -2.09 9.94 7.57
CA LEU A 116 -1.69 10.89 8.62
C LEU A 116 -0.73 10.23 9.62
N GLY A 117 -0.99 8.99 10.04
CA GLY A 117 -0.09 8.22 10.89
C GLY A 117 1.31 8.04 10.28
N VAL A 118 1.38 7.78 8.96
CA VAL A 118 2.66 7.69 8.23
C VAL A 118 3.37 9.04 8.19
N ALA A 119 2.65 10.14 7.94
CA ALA A 119 3.19 11.49 7.92
C ALA A 119 3.72 11.89 9.32
N LEU A 120 2.98 11.59 10.37
CA LEU A 120 3.44 11.79 11.76
C LEU A 120 4.69 10.96 12.07
N ALA A 121 4.73 9.69 11.64
CA ALA A 121 5.92 8.86 11.81
C ALA A 121 7.14 9.42 11.04
N MET A 122 6.94 10.10 9.91
CA MET A 122 8.01 10.86 9.22
C MET A 122 8.54 12.01 10.07
N TRP A 123 7.65 12.69 10.80
CA TRP A 123 8.02 13.81 11.66
C TRP A 123 8.77 13.36 12.92
N PHE A 124 8.25 12.34 13.63
CA PHE A 124 8.84 11.87 14.89
C PHE A 124 10.09 11.01 14.71
N VAL A 125 10.20 10.32 13.58
CA VAL A 125 11.35 9.47 13.24
C VAL A 125 11.91 9.94 11.90
N PRO A 126 12.66 11.04 11.87
CA PRO A 126 13.18 11.61 10.63
C PRO A 126 14.12 10.63 9.94
N PRO A 127 14.13 10.61 8.59
CA PRO A 127 15.08 9.81 7.84
C PRO A 127 16.52 10.32 8.06
N GLU A 128 17.47 9.41 8.28
CA GLU A 128 18.88 9.80 8.43
C GLU A 128 19.46 10.21 7.06
N LEU A 129 20.07 11.41 7.05
CA LEU A 129 20.84 11.86 5.91
C LEU A 129 22.19 11.13 5.92
N ARG A 130 22.50 10.43 4.85
CA ARG A 130 23.73 9.63 4.70
C ARG A 130 25.05 10.45 4.80
N SER A 131 24.96 11.79 4.77
CA SER A 131 26.11 12.70 4.79
C SER A 131 26.81 12.81 6.14
N VAL A 132 26.12 12.56 7.24
CA VAL A 132 26.71 12.71 8.58
C VAL A 132 27.60 11.51 8.95
N ARG A 133 27.38 10.34 8.33
CA ARG A 133 28.14 9.12 8.66
C ARG A 133 29.54 9.08 8.05
N SER A 134 29.78 9.79 6.96
CA SER A 134 31.11 9.84 6.31
C SER A 134 32.07 10.81 7.01
N GLU A 135 31.56 11.82 7.70
CA GLU A 135 32.40 12.77 8.43
C GLU A 135 32.85 12.25 9.80
N LEU A 136 32.13 11.27 10.37
CA LEU A 136 32.52 10.68 11.67
C LEU A 136 33.48 9.49 11.53
N GLN A 137 33.83 9.09 10.30
CA GLN A 137 34.77 7.99 10.02
C GLN A 137 36.10 8.46 9.44
N ASN A 138 36.32 9.75 9.26
CA ASN A 138 37.64 10.41 9.00
C ASN A 138 38.12 11.15 10.23
#